data_7730c7f8393ac788d154af6a6a31a20c
#
_entry.id   7730c7f8393ac788d154af6a6a31a20c
#
_cell.length_a   1.000
_cell.length_b   1.000
_cell.length_c   1.000
_cell.angle_alpha   90.00
_cell.angle_beta   90.00
_cell.angle_gamma   90.00
#
_symmetry.space_group_name_H-M   'P 1'
#
loop_
_entity.id
_entity.type
_entity.pdbx_description
1 polymer ?
#
loop_
_entity_poly.entity_id
_entity_poly.type
_entity_poly.pdbx_seq_one_letter_code
_entity_poly.pdbx_strand_id
1 'polypeptide(L)'
;MKGPKKAIELTWEEQARYIDQSVLKPEFSDEEIIKYIQEGVDFKCKTVCINPSSLDIAVKMTEGTETGICVVCDFPFGKSSTVSKVAQGELICKSGKVDELDVVSNYGWIRSKKWLQVRQDIKAVVDMCHSYNVKAKIILETDALSSLEIQRATEIAVEAGADFIKSSTGFYTGGTAIGASNEIMDIMLKASAGRCLIKGSGAIRTREHFLELIDMGVDRMGIGYKSTPIVLGKTIEEVRKL
;
A
#
# COMPACT_ATOMS: atom_id res chain seq x y z
N MET A 1 -32.24 6.64 -2.75
CA MET A 1 -31.03 5.82 -2.50
C MET A 1 -30.31 6.40 -1.28
N LYS A 2 -30.02 5.60 -0.26
CA LYS A 2 -29.15 6.07 0.84
C LYS A 2 -27.77 6.36 0.22
N GLY A 3 -27.19 7.52 0.53
CA GLY A 3 -25.81 7.85 0.17
C GLY A 3 -24.83 6.81 0.77
N PRO A 4 -23.55 6.82 0.34
CA PRO A 4 -22.57 5.93 0.94
C PRO A 4 -22.53 6.14 2.46
N LYS A 5 -22.39 5.04 3.22
CA LYS A 5 -22.23 5.08 4.68
C LYS A 5 -21.01 5.93 5.04
N LYS A 6 -21.09 6.72 6.09
CA LYS A 6 -19.90 7.36 6.68
C LYS A 6 -18.99 6.30 7.29
N ALA A 7 -17.69 6.56 7.35
CA ALA A 7 -16.70 5.63 7.89
C ALA A 7 -17.03 5.14 9.32
N ILE A 8 -17.60 6.01 10.15
CA ILE A 8 -17.99 5.68 11.52
C ILE A 8 -19.22 4.73 11.60
N GLU A 9 -20.00 4.62 10.53
CA GLU A 9 -21.17 3.74 10.44
C GLU A 9 -20.81 2.33 9.93
N LEU A 10 -19.56 2.15 9.46
CA LEU A 10 -19.03 0.85 9.06
C LEU A 10 -18.74 -0.02 10.28
N THR A 11 -18.99 -1.31 10.19
CA THR A 11 -18.51 -2.26 11.21
C THR A 11 -16.98 -2.30 11.22
N TRP A 12 -16.37 -2.82 12.28
CA TRP A 12 -14.92 -2.92 12.34
C TRP A 12 -14.36 -3.85 11.24
N GLU A 13 -15.11 -4.92 10.84
CA GLU A 13 -14.75 -5.78 9.74
C GLU A 13 -14.79 -5.04 8.39
N GLU A 14 -15.84 -4.24 8.15
CA GLU A 14 -15.93 -3.39 6.97
C GLU A 14 -14.76 -2.39 6.93
N GLN A 15 -14.39 -1.79 8.09
CA GLN A 15 -13.25 -0.90 8.21
C GLN A 15 -11.92 -1.64 7.96
N ALA A 16 -11.76 -2.87 8.44
CA ALA A 16 -10.56 -3.68 8.24
C ALA A 16 -10.28 -3.97 6.76
N ARG A 17 -11.31 -3.99 5.91
CA ARG A 17 -11.14 -4.16 4.45
C ARG A 17 -10.46 -2.97 3.76
N TYR A 18 -10.31 -1.85 4.45
CA TYR A 18 -9.48 -0.72 4.00
C TYR A 18 -8.01 -0.85 4.43
N ILE A 19 -7.62 -1.91 5.13
CA ILE A 19 -6.27 -2.05 5.70
C ILE A 19 -5.44 -3.08 4.93
N ASP A 20 -4.22 -2.65 4.51
CA ASP A 20 -3.10 -3.54 4.25
C ASP A 20 -2.21 -3.51 5.50
N GLN A 21 -2.23 -4.57 6.33
CA GLN A 21 -1.39 -4.62 7.52
C GLN A 21 0.08 -4.79 7.15
N SER A 22 0.88 -3.78 7.47
CA SER A 22 2.30 -3.76 7.10
C SER A 22 3.17 -4.51 8.10
N VAL A 23 3.85 -5.57 7.62
CA VAL A 23 4.83 -6.39 8.33
C VAL A 23 6.15 -6.28 7.58
N LEU A 24 6.78 -5.08 7.63
CA LEU A 24 7.84 -4.67 6.69
C LEU A 24 9.18 -4.36 7.37
N LYS A 25 9.28 -4.45 8.70
CA LYS A 25 10.53 -4.14 9.39
C LYS A 25 11.59 -5.18 9.06
N PRO A 26 12.78 -4.74 8.60
CA PRO A 26 13.82 -5.66 8.15
C PRO A 26 14.44 -6.51 9.27
N GLU A 27 14.30 -6.04 10.52
CA GLU A 27 14.83 -6.72 11.70
C GLU A 27 13.91 -7.80 12.28
N PHE A 28 12.70 -8.00 11.73
CA PHE A 28 11.77 -9.00 12.27
C PHE A 28 12.28 -10.42 12.11
N SER A 29 12.21 -11.18 13.21
CA SER A 29 12.39 -12.63 13.18
C SER A 29 11.17 -13.32 12.53
N ASP A 30 11.33 -14.59 12.16
CA ASP A 30 10.22 -15.39 11.60
C ASP A 30 9.04 -15.49 12.58
N GLU A 31 9.30 -15.60 13.90
CA GLU A 31 8.26 -15.62 14.93
C GLU A 31 7.47 -14.30 14.96
N GLU A 32 8.15 -13.17 14.82
CA GLU A 32 7.50 -11.86 14.75
C GLU A 32 6.70 -11.70 13.47
N ILE A 33 7.23 -12.16 12.34
CA ILE A 33 6.53 -12.14 11.04
C ILE A 33 5.25 -12.98 11.12
N ILE A 34 5.35 -14.23 11.64
CA ILE A 34 4.21 -15.12 11.85
C ILE A 34 3.17 -14.44 12.73
N LYS A 35 3.60 -13.91 13.88
CA LYS A 35 2.71 -13.21 14.82
C LYS A 35 1.93 -12.09 14.15
N TYR A 36 2.61 -11.19 13.44
CA TYR A 36 1.96 -10.00 12.88
C TYR A 36 1.16 -10.28 11.62
N ILE A 37 1.51 -11.32 10.86
CA ILE A 37 0.66 -11.83 9.78
C ILE A 37 -0.63 -12.40 10.37
N GLN A 38 -0.53 -13.24 11.43
CA GLN A 38 -1.70 -13.79 12.10
C GLN A 38 -2.63 -12.71 12.65
N GLU A 39 -2.08 -11.67 13.28
CA GLU A 39 -2.89 -10.53 13.73
C GLU A 39 -3.62 -9.85 12.56
N GLY A 40 -2.99 -9.70 11.39
CA GLY A 40 -3.65 -9.15 10.20
C GLY A 40 -4.77 -10.03 9.67
N VAL A 41 -4.61 -11.35 9.74
CA VAL A 41 -5.66 -12.33 9.41
C VAL A 41 -6.81 -12.26 10.41
N ASP A 42 -6.51 -12.26 11.70
CA ASP A 42 -7.51 -12.20 12.77
C ASP A 42 -8.35 -10.91 12.68
N PHE A 43 -7.70 -9.76 12.40
CA PHE A 43 -8.38 -8.50 12.13
C PHE A 43 -9.10 -8.45 10.78
N LYS A 44 -9.09 -9.50 9.97
CA LYS A 44 -9.72 -9.55 8.64
C LYS A 44 -9.25 -8.41 7.72
N CYS A 45 -7.98 -8.00 7.86
CA CYS A 45 -7.39 -6.99 6.97
C CYS A 45 -7.53 -7.40 5.50
N LYS A 46 -7.59 -6.42 4.59
CA LYS A 46 -7.71 -6.72 3.15
C LYS A 46 -6.52 -7.54 2.66
N THR A 47 -5.31 -7.13 3.04
CA THR A 47 -4.08 -7.89 2.80
C THR A 47 -3.14 -7.78 4.00
N VAL A 48 -2.19 -8.71 4.08
CA VAL A 48 -0.93 -8.52 4.79
C VAL A 48 0.11 -8.05 3.78
N CYS A 49 0.83 -6.97 4.10
CA CYS A 49 1.85 -6.38 3.22
C CYS A 49 3.23 -6.72 3.77
N ILE A 50 4.01 -7.48 3.00
CA ILE A 50 5.22 -8.15 3.46
C ILE A 50 6.42 -7.89 2.55
N ASN A 51 7.62 -8.17 3.06
CA ASN A 51 8.83 -8.29 2.26
C ASN A 51 8.83 -9.59 1.43
N PRO A 52 9.52 -9.65 0.27
CA PRO A 52 9.56 -10.85 -0.58
C PRO A 52 10.02 -12.12 0.13
N SER A 53 10.97 -11.99 1.06
CA SER A 53 11.51 -13.12 1.84
C SER A 53 10.49 -13.80 2.77
N SER A 54 9.37 -13.13 3.07
CA SER A 54 8.32 -13.64 3.95
C SER A 54 7.15 -14.29 3.19
N LEU A 55 7.25 -14.41 1.85
CA LEU A 55 6.14 -14.88 1.01
C LEU A 55 5.67 -16.28 1.39
N ASP A 56 6.59 -17.23 1.58
CA ASP A 56 6.23 -18.61 1.92
C ASP A 56 5.50 -18.71 3.27
N ILE A 57 5.86 -17.85 4.22
CA ILE A 57 5.18 -17.76 5.54
C ILE A 57 3.77 -17.21 5.32
N ALA A 58 3.64 -16.11 4.58
CA ALA A 58 2.34 -15.48 4.34
C ALA A 58 1.37 -16.41 3.60
N VAL A 59 1.85 -17.14 2.58
CA VAL A 59 1.02 -18.10 1.84
C VAL A 59 0.41 -19.15 2.77
N LYS A 60 1.21 -19.73 3.68
CA LYS A 60 0.72 -20.72 4.63
C LYS A 60 -0.31 -20.16 5.62
N MET A 61 -0.12 -18.91 6.03
CA MET A 61 -0.95 -18.30 7.06
C MET A 61 -2.24 -17.68 6.53
N THR A 62 -2.27 -17.29 5.25
CA THR A 62 -3.48 -16.72 4.63
C THR A 62 -4.33 -17.76 3.90
N GLU A 63 -3.86 -19.00 3.77
CA GLU A 63 -4.60 -20.07 3.11
C GLU A 63 -5.95 -20.32 3.79
N GLY A 64 -7.02 -20.35 2.99
CA GLY A 64 -8.39 -20.53 3.49
C GLY A 64 -8.99 -19.33 4.21
N THR A 65 -8.33 -18.17 4.19
CA THR A 65 -8.82 -16.92 4.78
C THR A 65 -9.25 -15.92 3.70
N GLU A 66 -9.92 -14.84 4.10
CA GLU A 66 -10.28 -13.73 3.21
C GLU A 66 -9.16 -12.67 3.07
N THR A 67 -8.05 -12.82 3.80
CA THR A 67 -6.93 -11.90 3.79
C THR A 67 -5.98 -12.26 2.66
N GLY A 68 -5.80 -11.35 1.72
CA GLY A 68 -4.89 -11.52 0.59
C GLY A 68 -3.44 -11.18 0.93
N ILE A 69 -2.55 -11.36 -0.04
CA ILE A 69 -1.12 -11.09 0.08
C ILE A 69 -0.73 -9.91 -0.82
N CYS A 70 -0.15 -8.89 -0.22
CA CYS A 70 0.55 -7.80 -0.89
C CYS A 70 2.06 -7.95 -0.63
N VAL A 71 2.89 -7.84 -1.66
CA VAL A 71 4.35 -7.90 -1.51
C VAL A 71 4.94 -6.58 -1.97
N VAL A 72 6.01 -6.11 -1.30
CA VAL A 72 6.74 -4.91 -1.75
C VAL A 72 7.84 -5.27 -2.75
N CYS A 73 8.14 -4.35 -3.68
CA CYS A 73 9.17 -4.52 -4.70
C CYS A 73 10.02 -3.25 -4.83
N ASP A 74 11.34 -3.40 -4.97
CA ASP A 74 12.33 -2.31 -4.97
C ASP A 74 12.16 -1.36 -3.77
N PHE A 75 11.83 -1.95 -2.64
CA PHE A 75 11.42 -1.27 -1.42
C PHE A 75 12.59 -1.18 -0.41
N PRO A 76 12.78 -0.03 0.30
CA PRO A 76 11.90 1.15 0.25
C PRO A 76 12.39 2.25 -0.70
N PHE A 77 13.46 2.08 -1.46
CA PHE A 77 14.16 3.18 -2.11
C PHE A 77 13.80 3.45 -3.57
N GLY A 78 13.24 2.50 -4.30
CA GLY A 78 12.84 2.66 -5.71
C GLY A 78 13.99 3.00 -6.66
N LYS A 79 15.23 2.64 -6.33
CA LYS A 79 16.44 3.08 -7.04
C LYS A 79 17.06 2.06 -7.97
N SER A 80 16.49 0.86 -8.06
CA SER A 80 16.94 -0.13 -9.03
C SER A 80 16.61 0.31 -10.46
N SER A 81 17.31 -0.31 -11.44
CA SER A 81 16.92 -0.12 -12.83
C SER A 81 15.53 -0.72 -13.10
N THR A 82 14.83 -0.22 -14.12
CA THR A 82 13.53 -0.76 -14.53
C THR A 82 13.58 -2.27 -14.76
N VAL A 83 14.64 -2.75 -15.43
CA VAL A 83 14.85 -4.19 -15.69
C VAL A 83 14.94 -4.98 -14.39
N SER A 84 15.66 -4.46 -13.38
CA SER A 84 15.79 -5.12 -12.08
C SER A 84 14.47 -5.15 -11.30
N LYS A 85 13.68 -4.06 -11.35
CA LYS A 85 12.34 -4.01 -10.73
C LYS A 85 11.41 -5.04 -11.36
N VAL A 86 11.37 -5.08 -12.69
CA VAL A 86 10.54 -6.04 -13.45
C VAL A 86 10.96 -7.46 -13.11
N ALA A 87 12.25 -7.77 -13.11
CA ALA A 87 12.74 -9.11 -12.78
C ALA A 87 12.40 -9.53 -11.34
N GLN A 88 12.54 -8.61 -10.37
CA GLN A 88 12.14 -8.88 -8.98
C GLN A 88 10.64 -9.11 -8.87
N GLY A 89 9.83 -8.24 -9.47
CA GLY A 89 8.38 -8.35 -9.47
C GLY A 89 7.90 -9.65 -10.16
N GLU A 90 8.53 -10.02 -11.27
CA GLU A 90 8.23 -11.26 -11.98
C GLU A 90 8.48 -12.49 -11.11
N LEU A 91 9.63 -12.55 -10.40
CA LEU A 91 9.93 -13.64 -9.47
C LEU A 91 8.89 -13.77 -8.35
N ILE A 92 8.40 -12.64 -7.84
CA ILE A 92 7.35 -12.60 -6.82
C ILE A 92 6.03 -13.09 -7.40
N CYS A 93 5.61 -12.56 -8.55
CA CYS A 93 4.32 -12.87 -9.17
C CYS A 93 4.24 -14.31 -9.69
N LYS A 94 5.35 -14.92 -10.12
CA LYS A 94 5.42 -16.32 -10.55
C LYS A 94 4.97 -17.32 -9.49
N SER A 95 4.98 -16.95 -8.21
CA SER A 95 4.44 -17.81 -7.15
C SER A 95 2.96 -18.16 -7.35
N GLY A 96 2.21 -17.30 -8.09
CA GLY A 96 0.76 -17.42 -8.28
C GLY A 96 -0.07 -17.25 -7.00
N LYS A 97 0.54 -16.70 -5.93
CA LYS A 97 -0.06 -16.55 -4.60
C LYS A 97 -0.15 -15.09 -4.13
N VAL A 98 0.24 -14.15 -4.98
CA VAL A 98 0.26 -12.72 -4.67
C VAL A 98 -0.92 -12.03 -5.35
N ASP A 99 -1.71 -11.27 -4.59
CA ASP A 99 -2.84 -10.51 -5.12
C ASP A 99 -2.42 -9.13 -5.63
N GLU A 100 -1.46 -8.52 -4.93
CA GLU A 100 -1.09 -7.11 -5.13
C GLU A 100 0.43 -6.92 -4.93
N LEU A 101 1.05 -6.08 -5.76
CA LEU A 101 2.47 -5.74 -5.66
C LEU A 101 2.64 -4.23 -5.44
N ASP A 102 3.23 -3.84 -4.30
CA ASP A 102 3.56 -2.44 -3.96
C ASP A 102 4.96 -2.11 -4.46
N VAL A 103 5.10 -1.40 -5.57
CA VAL A 103 6.39 -1.09 -6.20
C VAL A 103 6.77 0.36 -6.01
N VAL A 104 7.98 0.62 -5.51
CA VAL A 104 8.46 2.00 -5.33
C VAL A 104 8.89 2.58 -6.66
N SER A 105 8.32 3.74 -7.05
CA SER A 105 8.75 4.50 -8.21
C SER A 105 10.15 5.09 -7.99
N ASN A 106 10.86 5.43 -9.06
CA ASN A 106 12.10 6.18 -8.91
C ASN A 106 11.79 7.66 -8.63
N TYR A 107 11.52 8.00 -7.35
CA TYR A 107 11.19 9.36 -6.94
C TYR A 107 12.34 10.37 -7.18
N GLY A 108 13.58 9.92 -7.32
CA GLY A 108 14.68 10.77 -7.78
C GLY A 108 14.50 11.22 -9.23
N TRP A 109 13.91 10.40 -10.10
CA TRP A 109 13.53 10.81 -11.45
C TRP A 109 12.33 11.76 -11.44
N ILE A 110 11.36 11.57 -10.53
CA ILE A 110 10.23 12.50 -10.35
C ILE A 110 10.78 13.88 -9.98
N ARG A 111 11.64 14.00 -8.97
CA ARG A 111 12.30 15.24 -8.56
C ARG A 111 13.15 15.87 -9.68
N SER A 112 13.73 15.05 -10.52
CA SER A 112 14.51 15.49 -11.69
C SER A 112 13.64 15.82 -12.90
N LYS A 113 12.29 15.72 -12.78
CA LYS A 113 11.31 15.94 -13.87
C LYS A 113 11.58 15.05 -15.09
N LYS A 114 12.18 13.89 -14.91
CA LYS A 114 12.42 12.89 -15.96
C LYS A 114 11.15 12.12 -16.27
N TRP A 115 10.10 12.80 -16.66
CA TRP A 115 8.74 12.26 -16.77
C TRP A 115 8.61 11.10 -17.74
N LEU A 116 9.37 11.10 -18.84
CA LEU A 116 9.38 9.99 -19.78
C LEU A 116 9.93 8.71 -19.13
N GLN A 117 11.05 8.81 -18.41
CA GLN A 117 11.64 7.70 -17.68
C GLN A 117 10.71 7.18 -16.57
N VAL A 118 10.08 8.09 -15.80
CA VAL A 118 9.08 7.74 -14.78
C VAL A 118 7.94 6.94 -15.41
N ARG A 119 7.38 7.42 -16.53
CA ARG A 119 6.28 6.74 -17.23
C ARG A 119 6.70 5.36 -17.73
N GLN A 120 7.88 5.24 -18.34
CA GLN A 120 8.39 3.98 -18.86
C GLN A 120 8.64 2.96 -17.75
N ASP A 121 9.21 3.39 -16.62
CA ASP A 121 9.46 2.55 -15.43
C ASP A 121 8.15 2.01 -14.86
N ILE A 122 7.18 2.90 -14.60
CA ILE A 122 5.87 2.51 -14.07
C ILE A 122 5.14 1.58 -15.05
N LYS A 123 5.11 1.94 -16.34
CA LYS A 123 4.42 1.13 -17.35
C LYS A 123 4.97 -0.29 -17.46
N ALA A 124 6.30 -0.44 -17.45
CA ALA A 124 6.94 -1.76 -17.52
C ALA A 124 6.55 -2.64 -16.31
N VAL A 125 6.50 -2.04 -15.12
CA VAL A 125 6.08 -2.75 -13.90
C VAL A 125 4.59 -3.11 -13.94
N VAL A 126 3.73 -2.17 -14.35
CA VAL A 126 2.28 -2.41 -14.48
C VAL A 126 2.00 -3.54 -15.46
N ASP A 127 2.60 -3.49 -16.65
CA ASP A 127 2.41 -4.53 -17.68
C ASP A 127 2.87 -5.90 -17.18
N MET A 128 3.99 -5.96 -16.46
CA MET A 128 4.47 -7.19 -15.84
C MET A 128 3.46 -7.72 -14.82
N CYS A 129 2.99 -6.89 -13.88
CA CYS A 129 1.99 -7.30 -12.88
C CYS A 129 0.73 -7.85 -13.55
N HIS A 130 0.19 -7.13 -14.53
CA HIS A 130 -1.02 -7.51 -15.23
C HIS A 130 -0.88 -8.83 -16.01
N SER A 131 0.34 -9.13 -16.52
CA SER A 131 0.59 -10.43 -17.19
C SER A 131 0.45 -11.64 -16.25
N TYR A 132 0.53 -11.40 -14.93
CA TYR A 132 0.33 -12.41 -13.88
C TYR A 132 -1.04 -12.27 -13.15
N ASN A 133 -1.94 -11.39 -13.60
CA ASN A 133 -3.20 -11.05 -12.93
C ASN A 133 -2.99 -10.48 -11.51
N VAL A 134 -1.87 -9.83 -11.25
CA VAL A 134 -1.52 -9.16 -10.00
C VAL A 134 -1.80 -7.67 -10.13
N LYS A 135 -2.41 -7.05 -9.13
CA LYS A 135 -2.62 -5.60 -9.12
C LYS A 135 -1.34 -4.85 -8.83
N ALA A 136 -1.04 -3.84 -9.65
CA ALA A 136 0.10 -2.97 -9.49
C ALA A 136 -0.25 -1.75 -8.64
N LYS A 137 0.47 -1.57 -7.50
CA LYS A 137 0.38 -0.36 -6.69
C LYS A 137 1.70 0.39 -6.75
N ILE A 138 1.66 1.63 -7.22
CA ILE A 138 2.85 2.46 -7.42
C ILE A 138 3.03 3.41 -6.24
N ILE A 139 4.14 3.27 -5.52
CA ILE A 139 4.50 4.12 -4.39
C ILE A 139 5.28 5.33 -4.92
N LEU A 140 4.77 6.53 -4.69
CA LEU A 140 5.40 7.77 -5.15
C LEU A 140 6.49 8.26 -4.20
N GLU A 141 6.43 7.94 -2.89
CA GLU A 141 7.21 8.50 -1.79
C GLU A 141 6.98 10.01 -1.67
N THR A 142 5.75 10.37 -1.34
CA THR A 142 5.29 11.77 -1.31
C THR A 142 6.05 12.64 -0.31
N ASP A 143 6.64 12.05 0.72
CA ASP A 143 7.50 12.76 1.69
C ASP A 143 8.76 13.38 1.04
N ALA A 144 9.16 12.89 -0.13
CA ALA A 144 10.28 13.42 -0.90
C ALA A 144 9.88 14.47 -1.97
N LEU A 145 8.57 14.71 -2.18
CA LEU A 145 8.04 15.41 -3.36
C LEU A 145 7.29 16.69 -2.98
N SER A 146 7.32 17.67 -3.89
CA SER A 146 6.43 18.84 -3.82
C SER A 146 5.01 18.47 -4.30
N SER A 147 4.02 19.31 -3.95
CA SER A 147 2.61 19.11 -4.36
C SER A 147 2.46 18.98 -5.88
N LEU A 148 3.20 19.78 -6.67
CA LEU A 148 3.18 19.69 -8.14
C LEU A 148 3.81 18.40 -8.66
N GLU A 149 4.86 17.90 -8.01
CA GLU A 149 5.48 16.62 -8.36
C GLU A 149 4.56 15.45 -8.03
N ILE A 150 3.87 15.49 -6.87
CA ILE A 150 2.86 14.50 -6.47
C ILE A 150 1.73 14.46 -7.49
N GLN A 151 1.15 15.63 -7.82
CA GLN A 151 0.10 15.73 -8.82
C GLN A 151 0.54 15.10 -10.15
N ARG A 152 1.68 15.53 -10.70
CA ARG A 152 2.15 15.08 -12.01
C ARG A 152 2.51 13.60 -12.02
N ALA A 153 3.15 13.10 -10.96
CA ALA A 153 3.48 11.68 -10.84
C ALA A 153 2.22 10.81 -10.72
N THR A 154 1.19 11.29 -10.01
CA THR A 154 -0.12 10.63 -9.94
C THR A 154 -0.75 10.52 -11.32
N GLU A 155 -0.81 11.62 -12.09
CA GLU A 155 -1.34 11.62 -13.47
C GLU A 155 -0.60 10.60 -14.35
N ILE A 156 0.73 10.57 -14.29
CA ILE A 156 1.57 9.65 -15.06
C ILE A 156 1.31 8.19 -14.67
N ALA A 157 1.16 7.89 -13.37
CA ALA A 157 0.88 6.54 -12.93
C ALA A 157 -0.53 6.06 -13.39
N VAL A 158 -1.53 6.96 -13.38
CA VAL A 158 -2.85 6.71 -13.99
C VAL A 158 -2.72 6.40 -15.49
N GLU A 159 -2.00 7.25 -16.23
CA GLU A 159 -1.79 7.08 -17.68
C GLU A 159 -1.03 5.77 -17.99
N ALA A 160 -0.17 5.31 -17.09
CA ALA A 160 0.56 4.05 -17.20
C ALA A 160 -0.30 2.82 -16.87
N GLY A 161 -1.52 3.00 -16.34
CA GLY A 161 -2.47 1.93 -16.05
C GLY A 161 -2.33 1.31 -14.66
N ALA A 162 -1.72 2.01 -13.69
CA ALA A 162 -1.63 1.52 -12.32
C ALA A 162 -3.02 1.27 -11.70
N ASP A 163 -3.20 0.16 -10.99
CA ASP A 163 -4.43 -0.14 -10.27
C ASP A 163 -4.58 0.74 -9.02
N PHE A 164 -3.47 0.98 -8.35
CA PHE A 164 -3.38 1.87 -7.20
C PHE A 164 -2.19 2.81 -7.31
N ILE A 165 -2.36 4.00 -6.74
CA ILE A 165 -1.24 4.90 -6.45
C ILE A 165 -1.15 5.06 -4.93
N LYS A 166 0.03 4.81 -4.37
CA LYS A 166 0.31 4.84 -2.93
C LYS A 166 1.20 6.03 -2.59
N SER A 167 0.89 6.72 -1.49
CA SER A 167 1.65 7.90 -1.07
C SER A 167 3.10 7.57 -0.71
N SER A 168 3.34 6.87 0.38
CA SER A 168 4.65 6.76 1.01
C SER A 168 5.04 5.34 1.35
N THR A 169 6.34 5.09 1.52
CA THR A 169 6.87 3.81 1.99
C THR A 169 6.69 3.65 3.50
N GLY A 170 6.74 4.74 4.26
CA GLY A 170 6.86 4.76 5.71
C GLY A 170 8.32 4.64 6.20
N PHE A 171 9.30 4.63 5.30
CA PHE A 171 10.73 4.51 5.57
C PHE A 171 11.54 5.72 5.04
N TYR A 172 10.90 6.85 4.80
CA TYR A 172 11.58 8.05 4.33
C TYR A 172 12.64 8.53 5.33
N THR A 173 13.84 8.82 4.84
CA THR A 173 15.00 9.20 5.64
C THR A 173 15.50 10.63 5.36
N GLY A 174 14.88 11.34 4.41
CA GLY A 174 15.35 12.65 3.97
C GLY A 174 14.80 13.84 4.78
N GLY A 175 14.06 13.59 5.86
CA GLY A 175 13.46 14.62 6.70
C GLY A 175 12.29 14.09 7.52
N THR A 176 11.42 15.00 8.00
CA THR A 176 10.21 14.61 8.72
C THR A 176 9.17 14.04 7.75
N ALA A 177 8.77 12.79 7.98
CA ALA A 177 7.71 12.17 7.19
C ALA A 177 6.33 12.63 7.68
N ILE A 178 5.51 13.13 6.76
CA ILE A 178 4.09 13.47 7.01
C ILE A 178 3.14 12.39 6.51
N GLY A 179 3.61 11.54 5.60
CA GLY A 179 2.88 10.37 5.10
C GLY A 179 1.56 10.73 4.41
N ALA A 180 0.51 9.99 4.75
CA ALA A 180 -0.82 10.15 4.18
C ALA A 180 -1.63 11.26 4.88
N SER A 181 -1.11 12.49 4.93
CA SER A 181 -1.89 13.62 5.43
C SER A 181 -3.10 13.91 4.53
N ASN A 182 -4.15 14.54 5.10
CA ASN A 182 -5.35 14.90 4.34
C ASN A 182 -5.02 15.74 3.09
N GLU A 183 -4.04 16.66 3.20
CA GLU A 183 -3.57 17.48 2.07
C GLU A 183 -2.97 16.63 0.95
N ILE A 184 -2.08 15.70 1.27
CA ILE A 184 -1.47 14.80 0.28
C ILE A 184 -2.52 13.91 -0.39
N MET A 185 -3.44 13.35 0.41
CA MET A 185 -4.52 12.52 -0.13
C MET A 185 -5.45 13.31 -1.05
N ASP A 186 -5.80 14.54 -0.71
CA ASP A 186 -6.63 15.42 -1.55
C ASP A 186 -5.96 15.70 -2.92
N ILE A 187 -4.65 15.97 -2.94
CA ILE A 187 -3.89 16.14 -4.18
C ILE A 187 -3.97 14.87 -5.04
N MET A 188 -3.72 13.69 -4.44
CA MET A 188 -3.71 12.42 -5.17
C MET A 188 -5.11 12.04 -5.68
N LEU A 189 -6.16 12.20 -4.86
CA LEU A 189 -7.55 11.96 -5.24
C LEU A 189 -7.99 12.84 -6.40
N LYS A 190 -7.68 14.14 -6.35
CA LYS A 190 -7.97 15.08 -7.44
C LYS A 190 -7.22 14.74 -8.72
N ALA A 191 -5.93 14.45 -8.63
CA ALA A 191 -5.09 14.11 -9.79
C ALA A 191 -5.49 12.77 -10.43
N SER A 192 -5.90 11.79 -9.64
CA SER A 192 -6.41 10.50 -10.15
C SER A 192 -7.75 10.64 -10.85
N ALA A 193 -8.58 11.59 -10.41
CA ALA A 193 -9.94 11.84 -10.92
C ALA A 193 -10.79 10.55 -10.98
N GLY A 194 -10.64 9.67 -9.98
CA GLY A 194 -11.37 8.40 -9.89
C GLY A 194 -10.97 7.34 -10.93
N ARG A 195 -9.88 7.55 -11.69
CA ARG A 195 -9.42 6.62 -12.74
C ARG A 195 -8.57 5.45 -12.23
N CYS A 196 -8.09 5.54 -11.00
CA CYS A 196 -7.42 4.47 -10.28
C CYS A 196 -7.71 4.60 -8.79
N LEU A 197 -7.40 3.56 -8.02
CA LEU A 197 -7.58 3.55 -6.57
C LEU A 197 -6.41 4.27 -5.88
N ILE A 198 -6.69 4.89 -4.72
CA ILE A 198 -5.68 5.61 -3.93
C ILE A 198 -5.42 4.87 -2.62
N LYS A 199 -4.13 4.65 -2.33
CA LYS A 199 -3.68 4.08 -1.06
C LYS A 199 -2.91 5.11 -0.25
N GLY A 200 -3.42 5.44 0.93
CA GLY A 200 -2.71 6.23 1.95
C GLY A 200 -1.73 5.36 2.72
N SER A 201 -0.53 5.84 2.98
CA SER A 201 0.48 5.11 3.77
C SER A 201 1.45 6.07 4.44
N GLY A 202 1.92 5.67 5.63
CA GLY A 202 2.76 6.51 6.47
C GLY A 202 1.94 7.41 7.41
N ALA A 203 2.37 7.51 8.65
CA ALA A 203 1.82 8.37 9.71
C ALA A 203 0.32 8.19 10.09
N ILE A 204 -0.37 7.17 9.61
CA ILE A 204 -1.75 6.85 10.02
C ILE A 204 -1.70 6.10 11.35
N ARG A 205 -1.98 6.79 12.46
CA ARG A 205 -1.76 6.26 13.82
C ARG A 205 -2.96 6.42 14.74
N THR A 206 -3.98 7.18 14.35
CA THR A 206 -5.18 7.40 15.14
C THR A 206 -6.41 6.93 14.39
N ARG A 207 -7.46 6.58 15.16
CA ARG A 207 -8.74 6.16 14.60
C ARG A 207 -9.41 7.28 13.82
N GLU A 208 -9.37 8.50 14.37
CA GLU A 208 -9.95 9.70 13.76
C GLU A 208 -9.40 9.91 12.35
N HIS A 209 -8.07 9.96 12.21
CA HIS A 209 -7.42 10.15 10.91
C HIS A 209 -7.75 9.00 9.93
N PHE A 210 -7.79 7.75 10.41
CA PHE A 210 -8.16 6.61 9.58
C PHE A 210 -9.58 6.75 9.02
N LEU A 211 -10.57 7.14 9.86
CA LEU A 211 -11.95 7.33 9.43
C LEU A 211 -12.10 8.54 8.50
N GLU A 212 -11.37 9.63 8.74
CA GLU A 212 -11.34 10.79 7.85
C GLU A 212 -10.86 10.40 6.44
N LEU A 213 -9.81 9.59 6.34
CA LEU A 213 -9.29 9.13 5.04
C LEU A 213 -10.32 8.28 4.28
N ILE A 214 -11.08 7.42 4.97
CA ILE A 214 -12.19 6.67 4.34
C ILE A 214 -13.26 7.65 3.84
N ASP A 215 -13.67 8.61 4.66
CA ASP A 215 -14.69 9.60 4.30
C ASP A 215 -14.24 10.53 3.16
N MET A 216 -12.94 10.75 2.99
CA MET A 216 -12.34 11.46 1.85
C MET A 216 -12.40 10.64 0.55
N GLY A 217 -12.61 9.33 0.62
CA GLY A 217 -12.61 8.43 -0.53
C GLY A 217 -11.26 7.74 -0.81
N VAL A 218 -10.39 7.65 0.20
CA VAL A 218 -9.18 6.82 0.10
C VAL A 218 -9.56 5.35 0.14
N ASP A 219 -9.14 4.57 -0.85
CA ASP A 219 -9.59 3.20 -1.07
C ASP A 219 -8.87 2.16 -0.22
N ARG A 220 -7.66 2.46 0.23
CA ARG A 220 -6.82 1.55 0.99
C ARG A 220 -5.84 2.31 1.89
N MET A 221 -5.45 1.72 3.01
CA MET A 221 -4.44 2.29 3.90
C MET A 221 -3.41 1.25 4.31
N GLY A 222 -2.12 1.62 4.20
CA GLY A 222 -1.02 0.86 4.76
C GLY A 222 -0.87 1.17 6.24
N ILE A 223 -1.30 0.25 7.09
CA ILE A 223 -1.28 0.42 8.54
C ILE A 223 -0.24 -0.52 9.16
N GLY A 224 0.66 0.05 9.96
CA GLY A 224 1.62 -0.76 10.70
C GLY A 224 0.93 -1.63 11.76
N TYR A 225 1.44 -2.84 12.00
CA TYR A 225 0.87 -3.82 12.93
C TYR A 225 0.49 -3.26 14.32
N LYS A 226 1.27 -2.30 14.86
CA LYS A 226 0.95 -1.64 16.15
C LYS A 226 -0.25 -0.70 16.06
N SER A 227 -0.55 -0.17 14.88
CA SER A 227 -1.62 0.81 14.69
C SER A 227 -2.94 0.17 14.27
N THR A 228 -2.93 -1.05 13.74
CA THR A 228 -4.16 -1.77 13.32
C THR A 228 -5.21 -1.84 14.44
N PRO A 229 -4.88 -2.29 15.67
CA PRO A 229 -5.86 -2.31 16.75
C PRO A 229 -6.36 -0.90 17.13
N ILE A 230 -5.49 0.11 17.07
CA ILE A 230 -5.83 1.48 17.39
C ILE A 230 -6.86 2.05 16.41
N VAL A 231 -6.58 1.92 15.10
CA VAL A 231 -7.45 2.49 14.05
C VAL A 231 -8.78 1.75 13.95
N LEU A 232 -8.82 0.45 14.26
CA LEU A 232 -10.06 -0.32 14.33
C LEU A 232 -10.83 -0.13 15.64
N GLY A 233 -10.18 0.39 16.70
CA GLY A 233 -10.78 0.49 18.04
C GLY A 233 -11.10 -0.89 18.62
N LYS A 234 -10.27 -1.89 18.35
CA LYS A 234 -10.40 -3.27 18.79
C LYS A 234 -9.06 -3.83 19.22
N THR A 235 -9.05 -4.59 20.31
CA THR A 235 -7.87 -5.36 20.68
C THR A 235 -7.88 -6.74 19.99
N ILE A 236 -6.72 -7.36 19.91
CA ILE A 236 -6.61 -8.70 19.32
C ILE A 236 -7.36 -9.75 20.14
N GLU A 237 -7.40 -9.59 21.47
CA GLU A 237 -8.11 -10.47 22.39
C GLU A 237 -9.63 -10.37 22.20
N GLU A 238 -10.16 -9.17 21.90
CA GLU A 238 -11.58 -8.99 21.58
C GLU A 238 -11.94 -9.68 20.28
N VAL A 239 -11.12 -9.52 19.25
CA VAL A 239 -11.36 -10.08 17.91
C VAL A 239 -11.32 -11.60 17.91
N ARG A 240 -10.37 -12.22 18.67
CA ARG A 240 -10.24 -13.69 18.77
C ARG A 240 -11.35 -14.37 19.56
N LYS A 241 -12.20 -13.61 20.26
CA LYS A 241 -13.35 -14.15 21.02
C LYS A 241 -14.64 -14.16 20.20
N LEU A 242 -14.64 -13.52 19.04
CA LEU A 242 -15.78 -13.46 18.14
C LEU A 242 -15.80 -14.62 17.16
#